data_59757149c20627f0a7846c1045dd9173
#
_entry.id   59757149c20627f0a7846c1045dd9173
#
_cell.length_a   1.000
_cell.length_b   1.000
_cell.length_c   1.000
_cell.angle_alpha   90.00
_cell.angle_beta   90.00
_cell.angle_gamma   90.00
#
_symmetry.space_group_name_H-M   'P 1'
#
loop_
_entity.id
_entity.type
_entity.pdbx_description
1 polymer ?
#
loop_
_entity_poly.entity_id
_entity_poly.type
_entity_poly.pdbx_seq_one_letter_code
_entity_poly.pdbx_strand_id
1 'polypeptide(L)'
;MGMSAYFATIREKVGAELLLIPSVSVLPWDSDGRLLLVRHSPSGPWGLIGGAVEPDEAPEEAARREAFEEVGAAVEVTGLRTVLGGPSYRVTYDNGDEVSYVSTVYDVRIDSGQPLPDFDEVHEVSWFSREQLAALNLNEFASATLEAIGVLSRG
;
A
#
# COMPACT_ATOMS: atom_id res chain seq x y z
N MET A 1 -4.43 -3.46 -7.55
CA MET A 1 -5.69 -4.10 -7.17
C MET A 1 -6.85 -3.42 -7.87
N GLY A 2 -7.69 -4.18 -8.52
CA GLY A 2 -8.91 -3.65 -9.12
C GLY A 2 -9.89 -3.16 -8.05
N MET A 3 -10.78 -2.27 -8.44
CA MET A 3 -11.83 -1.78 -7.57
C MET A 3 -12.76 -2.94 -7.18
N SER A 4 -13.04 -3.08 -5.88
CA SER A 4 -13.97 -4.10 -5.40
C SER A 4 -15.40 -3.84 -5.90
N ALA A 5 -16.23 -4.86 -5.86
CA ALA A 5 -17.65 -4.73 -6.24
C ALA A 5 -18.37 -3.67 -5.38
N TYR A 6 -18.03 -3.56 -4.11
CA TYR A 6 -18.58 -2.54 -3.22
C TYR A 6 -18.24 -1.13 -3.71
N PHE A 7 -16.96 -0.84 -3.92
CA PHE A 7 -16.53 0.49 -4.35
C PHE A 7 -17.00 0.81 -5.78
N ALA A 8 -17.04 -0.18 -6.67
CA ALA A 8 -17.62 -0.03 -8.02
C ALA A 8 -19.08 0.42 -7.95
N THR A 9 -19.87 -0.19 -7.07
CA THR A 9 -21.27 0.19 -6.85
C THR A 9 -21.40 1.62 -6.32
N ILE A 10 -20.52 2.03 -5.39
CA ILE A 10 -20.51 3.40 -4.89
C ILE A 10 -20.16 4.38 -6.01
N ARG A 11 -19.14 4.07 -6.83
CA ARG A 11 -18.73 4.91 -7.96
C ARG A 11 -19.84 5.10 -8.98
N GLU A 12 -20.61 4.07 -9.28
CA GLU A 12 -21.79 4.18 -10.17
C GLU A 12 -22.79 5.23 -9.68
N LYS A 13 -22.90 5.38 -8.35
CA LYS A 13 -23.85 6.32 -7.74
C LYS A 13 -23.31 7.75 -7.63
N VAL A 14 -22.01 7.91 -7.38
CA VAL A 14 -21.41 9.21 -7.09
C VAL A 14 -20.50 9.73 -8.20
N GLY A 15 -20.24 8.94 -9.23
CA GLY A 15 -19.34 9.33 -10.31
C GLY A 15 -17.90 9.53 -9.81
N ALA A 16 -17.28 10.64 -10.23
CA ALA A 16 -15.89 10.96 -9.90
C ALA A 16 -15.73 11.79 -8.61
N GLU A 17 -16.81 11.98 -7.86
CA GLU A 17 -16.78 12.74 -6.61
C GLU A 17 -15.77 12.15 -5.63
N LEU A 18 -15.19 13.01 -4.78
CA LEU A 18 -14.23 12.60 -3.77
C LEU A 18 -14.84 11.58 -2.81
N LEU A 19 -14.20 10.42 -2.68
CA LEU A 19 -14.54 9.43 -1.66
C LEU A 19 -13.49 9.40 -0.56
N LEU A 20 -13.93 9.36 0.68
CA LEU A 20 -13.08 9.09 1.83
C LEU A 20 -13.08 7.58 2.08
N ILE A 21 -11.92 6.94 1.94
CA ILE A 21 -11.81 5.48 1.97
C ILE A 21 -10.83 5.03 3.05
N PRO A 22 -11.26 4.17 3.99
CA PRO A 22 -10.32 3.51 4.89
C PRO A 22 -9.45 2.52 4.10
N SER A 23 -8.16 2.54 4.38
CA SER A 23 -7.19 1.69 3.69
C SER A 23 -6.15 1.13 4.66
N VAL A 24 -5.34 0.21 4.18
CA VAL A 24 -4.18 -0.31 4.89
C VAL A 24 -2.93 -0.13 4.05
N SER A 25 -1.82 0.09 4.73
CA SER A 25 -0.47 0.03 4.16
C SER A 25 0.30 -1.05 4.89
N VAL A 26 0.93 -1.93 4.14
CA VAL A 26 1.61 -3.11 4.66
C VAL A 26 3.10 -2.96 4.45
N LEU A 27 3.87 -3.05 5.53
CA LEU A 27 5.32 -2.89 5.51
C LEU A 27 6.00 -4.21 5.89
N PRO A 28 6.31 -5.07 4.90
CA PRO A 28 7.06 -6.30 5.19
C PRO A 28 8.53 -5.99 5.41
N TRP A 29 9.06 -6.40 6.56
CA TRP A 29 10.46 -6.26 6.91
C TRP A 29 11.12 -7.64 6.96
N ASP A 30 12.33 -7.75 6.40
CA ASP A 30 13.12 -8.96 6.53
C ASP A 30 14.06 -8.90 7.75
N SER A 31 14.80 -9.96 7.98
CA SER A 31 15.74 -10.07 9.12
C SER A 31 16.90 -9.07 9.04
N ASP A 32 17.20 -8.53 7.87
CA ASP A 32 18.22 -7.51 7.67
C ASP A 32 17.68 -6.07 7.74
N GLY A 33 16.41 -5.92 8.06
CA GLY A 33 15.76 -4.61 8.16
C GLY A 33 15.44 -3.98 6.80
N ARG A 34 15.36 -4.78 5.73
CA ARG A 34 14.95 -4.31 4.41
C ARG A 34 13.44 -4.34 4.28
N LEU A 35 12.91 -3.39 3.54
CA LEU A 35 11.48 -3.22 3.28
C LEU A 35 11.14 -3.74 1.88
N LEU A 36 10.06 -4.52 1.78
CA LEU A 36 9.52 -4.97 0.51
C LEU A 36 8.61 -3.91 -0.08
N LEU A 37 8.89 -3.53 -1.32
CA LEU A 37 8.06 -2.60 -2.09
C LEU A 37 7.62 -3.24 -3.39
N VAL A 38 6.60 -2.64 -3.99
CA VAL A 38 6.02 -3.06 -5.26
C VAL A 38 6.00 -1.90 -6.25
N ARG A 39 5.99 -2.21 -7.55
CA ARG A 39 5.65 -1.21 -8.57
C ARG A 39 4.75 -1.82 -9.62
N HIS A 40 3.92 -0.97 -10.20
CA HIS A 40 2.81 -1.39 -11.06
C HIS A 40 3.15 -1.32 -12.55
N SER A 41 4.30 -0.75 -12.91
CA SER A 41 4.78 -0.66 -14.28
C SER A 41 6.31 -0.70 -14.31
N PRO A 42 6.92 -1.07 -15.46
CA PRO A 42 8.39 -1.22 -15.55
C PRO A 42 9.19 0.04 -15.22
N SER A 43 8.60 1.22 -15.46
CA SER A 43 9.26 2.51 -15.25
C SER A 43 8.57 3.38 -14.22
N GLY A 44 7.52 2.86 -13.57
CA GLY A 44 6.77 3.60 -12.58
C GLY A 44 7.48 3.74 -11.25
N PRO A 45 6.96 4.59 -10.36
CA PRO A 45 7.49 4.69 -9.00
C PRO A 45 7.21 3.44 -8.19
N TRP A 46 8.04 3.22 -7.18
CA TRP A 46 7.81 2.19 -6.18
C TRP A 46 6.78 2.67 -5.17
N GLY A 47 5.99 1.74 -4.68
CA GLY A 47 4.93 2.00 -3.71
C GLY A 47 4.84 0.93 -2.64
N LEU A 48 3.95 1.18 -1.68
CA LEU A 48 3.66 0.24 -0.60
C LEU A 48 2.63 -0.79 -1.05
N ILE A 49 2.71 -1.98 -0.45
CA ILE A 49 1.61 -2.95 -0.51
C ILE A 49 0.44 -2.35 0.27
N GLY A 50 -0.76 -2.44 -0.27
CA GLY A 50 -1.95 -1.96 0.43
C GLY A 50 -3.16 -1.84 -0.46
N GLY A 51 -4.24 -1.41 0.13
CA GLY A 51 -5.50 -1.21 -0.56
C GLY A 51 -6.62 -0.88 0.41
N ALA A 52 -7.82 -0.77 -0.11
CA ALA A 52 -9.01 -0.41 0.66
C ALA A 52 -9.43 -1.54 1.61
N VAL A 53 -9.93 -1.14 2.76
CA VAL A 53 -10.63 -2.05 3.68
C VAL A 53 -12.03 -2.27 3.13
N GLU A 54 -12.46 -3.52 3.06
CA GLU A 54 -13.79 -3.90 2.59
C GLU A 54 -14.83 -3.87 3.71
N PRO A 55 -16.13 -3.78 3.39
CA PRO A 55 -17.18 -3.91 4.41
C PRO A 55 -17.02 -5.20 5.22
N ASP A 56 -17.21 -5.09 6.52
CA ASP A 56 -17.12 -6.19 7.49
C ASP A 56 -15.73 -6.83 7.65
N GLU A 57 -14.71 -6.23 7.03
CA GLU A 57 -13.32 -6.67 7.12
C GLU A 57 -12.58 -5.85 8.19
N ALA A 58 -11.88 -6.51 9.10
CA ALA A 58 -11.00 -5.82 10.03
C ALA A 58 -9.73 -5.32 9.29
N PRO A 59 -9.15 -4.18 9.70
CA PRO A 59 -7.94 -3.67 9.02
C PRO A 59 -6.77 -4.66 8.96
N GLU A 60 -6.54 -5.45 9.99
CA GLU A 60 -5.51 -6.50 9.95
C GLU A 60 -5.79 -7.59 8.92
N GLU A 61 -7.05 -7.95 8.74
CA GLU A 61 -7.47 -8.91 7.72
C GLU A 61 -7.23 -8.33 6.32
N ALA A 62 -7.54 -7.05 6.14
CA ALA A 62 -7.25 -6.34 4.89
C ALA A 62 -5.74 -6.34 4.59
N ALA A 63 -4.91 -6.12 5.60
CA ALA A 63 -3.45 -6.14 5.44
C ALA A 63 -2.96 -7.52 4.95
N ARG A 64 -3.45 -8.61 5.55
CA ARG A 64 -3.10 -9.97 5.13
C ARG A 64 -3.60 -10.29 3.73
N ARG A 65 -4.82 -9.90 3.42
CA ARG A 65 -5.44 -10.11 2.11
C ARG A 65 -4.66 -9.37 1.02
N GLU A 66 -4.37 -8.09 1.23
CA GLU A 66 -3.64 -7.28 0.24
C GLU A 66 -2.22 -7.83 -0.01
N ALA A 67 -1.52 -8.24 1.04
CA ALA A 67 -0.20 -8.87 0.86
C ALA A 67 -0.29 -10.16 0.03
N PHE A 68 -1.28 -10.99 0.31
CA PHE A 68 -1.48 -12.23 -0.45
C PHE A 68 -1.87 -11.96 -1.91
N GLU A 69 -2.79 -11.03 -2.14
CA GLU A 69 -3.23 -10.66 -3.49
C GLU A 69 -2.10 -10.06 -4.33
N GLU A 70 -1.31 -9.16 -3.76
CA GLU A 70 -0.31 -8.40 -4.53
C GLU A 70 1.01 -9.16 -4.72
N VAL A 71 1.45 -9.91 -3.71
CA VAL A 71 2.77 -10.57 -3.76
C VAL A 71 2.74 -12.07 -3.45
N GLY A 72 1.58 -12.65 -3.24
CA GLY A 72 1.43 -14.09 -3.03
C GLY A 72 2.00 -14.62 -1.72
N ALA A 73 2.27 -13.76 -0.75
CA ALA A 73 2.88 -14.14 0.51
C ALA A 73 1.89 -14.05 1.66
N ALA A 74 1.91 -15.07 2.54
CA ALA A 74 1.23 -15.00 3.82
C ALA A 74 2.09 -14.22 4.81
N VAL A 75 1.49 -13.28 5.52
CA VAL A 75 2.20 -12.41 6.45
C VAL A 75 1.66 -12.53 7.87
N GLU A 76 2.54 -12.32 8.83
CA GLU A 76 2.19 -12.13 10.23
C GLU A 76 2.25 -10.63 10.53
N VAL A 77 1.17 -10.06 11.07
CA VAL A 77 1.16 -8.69 11.53
C VAL A 77 1.93 -8.61 12.84
N THR A 78 3.05 -7.90 12.84
CA THR A 78 3.92 -7.78 14.02
C THR A 78 3.60 -6.55 14.85
N GLY A 79 2.94 -5.54 14.26
CA GLY A 79 2.51 -4.36 15.00
C GLY A 79 1.75 -3.36 14.16
N LEU A 80 0.92 -2.59 14.84
CA LEU A 80 0.31 -1.39 14.30
C LEU A 80 1.34 -0.25 14.41
N ARG A 81 1.75 0.31 13.28
CA ARG A 81 2.73 1.40 13.26
C ARG A 81 2.07 2.75 13.54
N THR A 82 1.05 3.09 12.78
CA THR A 82 0.35 4.37 12.89
C THR A 82 -0.89 4.39 12.00
N VAL A 83 -1.65 5.47 12.09
CA VAL A 83 -2.74 5.78 11.16
C VAL A 83 -2.44 7.15 10.54
N LEU A 84 -2.51 7.24 9.23
CA LEU A 84 -2.17 8.43 8.46
C LEU A 84 -3.30 8.86 7.56
N GLY A 85 -3.37 10.16 7.30
CA GLY A 85 -4.34 10.77 6.39
C GLY A 85 -3.93 12.21 6.09
N GLY A 86 -4.78 12.93 5.40
CA GLY A 86 -4.53 14.31 5.04
C GLY A 86 -4.11 14.51 3.59
N PRO A 87 -3.59 15.70 3.22
CA PRO A 87 -3.38 16.06 1.81
C PRO A 87 -2.47 15.13 1.01
N SER A 88 -1.44 14.54 1.65
CA SER A 88 -0.52 13.61 0.98
C SER A 88 -1.15 12.26 0.65
N TYR A 89 -2.35 11.99 1.18
CA TYR A 89 -3.08 10.74 0.97
C TYR A 89 -4.30 10.91 0.07
N ARG A 90 -4.38 12.05 -0.61
CA ARG A 90 -5.37 12.30 -1.64
C ARG A 90 -4.80 11.88 -2.99
N VAL A 91 -5.52 11.01 -3.69
CA VAL A 91 -5.09 10.46 -4.99
C VAL A 91 -6.14 10.82 -6.04
N THR A 92 -5.67 11.32 -7.18
CA THR A 92 -6.49 11.50 -8.38
C THR A 92 -6.01 10.46 -9.40
N TYR A 93 -6.93 9.60 -9.80
CA TYR A 93 -6.65 8.55 -10.79
C TYR A 93 -6.79 9.09 -12.22
N ASP A 94 -6.21 8.36 -13.19
CA ASP A 94 -6.20 8.78 -14.60
C ASP A 94 -7.60 8.99 -15.19
N ASN A 95 -8.60 8.25 -14.68
CA ASN A 95 -10.00 8.40 -15.11
C ASN A 95 -10.73 9.59 -14.45
N GLY A 96 -10.05 10.36 -13.60
CA GLY A 96 -10.60 11.51 -12.89
C GLY A 96 -11.19 11.20 -11.52
N ASP A 97 -11.25 9.95 -11.10
CA ASP A 97 -11.73 9.58 -9.77
C ASP A 97 -10.79 10.13 -8.69
N GLU A 98 -11.37 10.67 -7.63
CA GLU A 98 -10.62 11.20 -6.49
C GLU A 98 -10.93 10.41 -5.23
N VAL A 99 -9.88 10.08 -4.47
CA VAL A 99 -9.98 9.39 -3.19
C VAL A 99 -9.10 10.10 -2.16
N SER A 100 -9.64 10.26 -0.97
CA SER A 100 -8.87 10.63 0.21
C SER A 100 -8.75 9.39 1.09
N TYR A 101 -7.53 8.91 1.30
CA TYR A 101 -7.31 7.70 2.09
C TYR A 101 -7.01 8.03 3.54
N VAL A 102 -7.61 7.25 4.45
CA VAL A 102 -7.14 7.12 5.84
C VAL A 102 -6.50 5.74 5.93
N SER A 103 -5.18 5.69 6.07
CA SER A 103 -4.42 4.45 5.99
C SER A 103 -3.94 3.99 7.35
N THR A 104 -4.31 2.78 7.73
CA THR A 104 -3.74 2.09 8.88
C THR A 104 -2.48 1.36 8.44
N VAL A 105 -1.35 1.69 9.03
CA VAL A 105 -0.03 1.21 8.62
C VAL A 105 0.41 0.08 9.56
N TYR A 106 0.65 -1.09 8.98
CA TYR A 106 1.08 -2.28 9.73
C TYR A 106 2.49 -2.71 9.37
N ASP A 107 3.31 -2.99 10.37
CA ASP A 107 4.52 -3.76 10.20
C ASP A 107 4.16 -5.24 10.13
N VAL A 108 4.75 -5.95 9.18
CA VAL A 108 4.51 -7.38 9.02
C VAL A 108 5.83 -8.11 8.75
N ARG A 109 5.80 -9.42 8.93
CA ARG A 109 6.85 -10.34 8.54
C ARG A 109 6.28 -11.37 7.58
N ILE A 110 7.06 -11.76 6.57
CA ILE A 110 6.66 -12.86 5.69
C ILE A 110 6.67 -14.16 6.53
N ASP A 111 5.53 -14.81 6.61
CA ASP A 111 5.35 -16.05 7.35
C ASP A 111 5.60 -17.26 6.44
N SER A 112 5.01 -17.22 5.24
CA SER A 112 5.24 -18.25 4.23
C SER A 112 5.05 -17.69 2.82
N GLY A 113 5.62 -18.39 1.85
CA GLY A 113 5.62 -17.98 0.46
C GLY A 113 6.81 -17.08 0.12
N GLN A 114 7.21 -17.10 -1.13
CA GLN A 114 8.20 -16.16 -1.66
C GLN A 114 7.47 -15.02 -2.35
N PRO A 115 7.70 -13.75 -1.94
CA PRO A 115 7.06 -12.63 -2.59
C PRO A 115 7.41 -12.58 -4.08
N LEU A 116 6.40 -12.60 -4.91
CA LEU A 116 6.50 -12.51 -6.37
C LEU A 116 5.40 -11.60 -6.89
N PRO A 117 5.66 -10.85 -7.98
CA PRO A 117 4.61 -10.06 -8.60
C PRO A 117 3.51 -10.96 -9.15
N ASP A 118 2.27 -10.48 -9.09
CA ASP A 118 1.12 -11.20 -9.69
C ASP A 118 1.04 -11.00 -11.20
N PHE A 119 1.75 -10.00 -11.74
CA PHE A 119 1.78 -9.59 -13.15
C PHE A 119 0.43 -9.09 -13.69
N ASP A 120 -0.57 -8.94 -12.85
CA ASP A 120 -1.84 -8.29 -13.17
C ASP A 120 -1.79 -6.82 -12.74
N GLU A 121 -1.64 -6.58 -11.44
CA GLU A 121 -1.52 -5.22 -10.89
C GLU A 121 -0.09 -4.89 -10.49
N VAL A 122 0.65 -5.85 -9.97
CA VAL A 122 2.04 -5.69 -9.54
C VAL A 122 2.98 -6.24 -10.59
N HIS A 123 3.81 -5.37 -11.14
CA HIS A 123 4.79 -5.72 -12.17
C HIS A 123 6.10 -6.23 -11.58
N GLU A 124 6.53 -5.64 -10.45
CA GLU A 124 7.81 -5.94 -9.85
C GLU A 124 7.76 -5.81 -8.32
N VAL A 125 8.51 -6.65 -7.64
CA VAL A 125 8.64 -6.70 -6.18
C VAL A 125 10.12 -6.73 -5.84
N SER A 126 10.56 -5.95 -4.87
CA SER A 126 11.97 -5.97 -4.44
C SER A 126 12.12 -5.51 -2.99
N TRP A 127 13.20 -5.98 -2.36
CA TRP A 127 13.63 -5.60 -1.02
C TRP A 127 14.63 -4.45 -1.10
N PHE A 128 14.46 -3.46 -0.22
CA PHE A 128 15.32 -2.27 -0.18
C PHE A 128 15.79 -1.98 1.24
N SER A 129 17.09 -1.69 1.38
CA SER A 129 17.62 -1.14 2.61
C SER A 129 17.17 0.31 2.79
N ARG A 130 17.30 0.85 4.02
CA ARG A 130 17.00 2.27 4.29
C ARG A 130 17.81 3.21 3.39
N GLU A 131 19.05 2.88 3.14
CA GLU A 131 19.93 3.66 2.26
C GLU A 131 19.42 3.67 0.82
N GLN A 132 19.00 2.51 0.32
CA GLN A 132 18.42 2.38 -1.01
C GLN A 132 17.09 3.14 -1.14
N LEU A 133 16.24 3.08 -0.10
CA LEU A 133 14.96 3.80 -0.08
C LEU A 133 15.14 5.32 -0.24
N ALA A 134 16.19 5.88 0.33
CA ALA A 134 16.47 7.32 0.25
C ALA A 134 16.76 7.80 -1.17
N ALA A 135 17.25 6.91 -2.04
CA ALA A 135 17.58 7.22 -3.44
C ALA A 135 16.53 6.72 -4.45
N LEU A 136 15.48 6.05 -3.95
CA LEU A 136 14.50 5.38 -4.80
C LEU A 136 13.41 6.35 -5.28
N ASN A 137 12.94 6.13 -6.51
CA ASN A 137 11.77 6.84 -7.02
C ASN A 137 10.51 6.24 -6.38
N LEU A 138 10.01 6.89 -5.34
CA LEU A 138 8.81 6.49 -4.60
C LEU A 138 7.61 7.33 -5.05
N ASN A 139 6.41 6.73 -5.06
CA ASN A 139 5.21 7.53 -5.23
C ASN A 139 4.98 8.41 -3.98
N GLU A 140 4.14 9.43 -4.13
CA GLU A 140 3.90 10.41 -3.05
C GLU A 140 3.37 9.77 -1.77
N PHE A 141 2.45 8.84 -1.91
CA PHE A 141 1.85 8.11 -0.78
C PHE A 141 2.92 7.34 0.02
N ALA A 142 3.77 6.58 -0.69
CA ALA A 142 4.86 5.83 -0.06
C ALA A 142 5.87 6.76 0.61
N SER A 143 6.27 7.81 -0.08
CA SER A 143 7.22 8.80 0.43
C SER A 143 6.71 9.46 1.71
N ALA A 144 5.48 9.94 1.70
CA ALA A 144 4.85 10.58 2.85
C ALA A 144 4.74 9.61 4.05
N THR A 145 4.38 8.36 3.78
CA THR A 145 4.26 7.33 4.82
C THR A 145 5.62 7.02 5.46
N LEU A 146 6.64 6.78 4.64
CA LEU A 146 7.98 6.44 5.14
C LEU A 146 8.64 7.62 5.88
N GLU A 147 8.37 8.84 5.47
CA GLU A 147 8.79 10.04 6.21
C GLU A 147 8.07 10.14 7.55
N ALA A 148 6.76 9.95 7.57
CA ALA A 148 5.94 10.05 8.78
C ALA A 148 6.37 9.07 9.87
N ILE A 149 6.82 7.87 9.49
CA ILE A 149 7.27 6.84 10.43
C ILE A 149 8.78 6.87 10.70
N GLY A 150 9.50 7.84 10.14
CA GLY A 150 10.93 8.03 10.40
C GLY A 150 11.87 7.08 9.65
N VAL A 151 11.38 6.37 8.65
CA VAL A 151 12.21 5.52 7.77
C VAL A 151 12.99 6.36 6.77
N LEU A 152 12.37 7.44 6.29
CA LEU A 152 13.02 8.45 5.46
C LEU A 152 13.15 9.76 6.24
N SER A 153 14.24 10.49 5.96
CA SER A 153 14.40 11.84 6.47
C SER A 153 13.49 12.80 5.72
N ARG A 154 12.86 13.73 6.45
CA ARG A 154 12.11 14.81 5.83
C ARG A 154 13.10 15.74 5.12
N GLY A 155 12.93 15.87 3.82
CA GLY A 155 13.71 16.77 3.00
C GLY A 155 13.21 18.20 3.02
#